data_86d98380e31d95ae6c572209f853d1a3
#
_entry.id   86d98380e31d95ae6c572209f853d1a3
#
_cell.length_a   1.000
_cell.length_b   1.000
_cell.length_c   1.000
_cell.angle_alpha   90.00
_cell.angle_beta   90.00
_cell.angle_gamma   90.00
#
_symmetry.space_group_name_H-M   'P 1'
#
loop_
_entity.id
_entity.type
_entity.pdbx_description
1 polymer ?
#
loop_
_entity_poly.entity_id
_entity_poly.type
_entity_poly.pdbx_seq_one_letter_code
_entity_poly.pdbx_strand_id
1 'polypeptide(L)'
;IKVFREAHDAVELYMRNQSQIHDEDVKNAAEAMSKILRMAEPYDKIRSLSALRADFLDKYTALLEKESAPVKAYVEDCYNRVFQELNTVRCKDHFWSSVVAERDETVRKIQNVKDLNDLVLIRANANPTKIRWINTIDQYEAAHQPVVQTPAAKVPGSAPAKATPAAPVRRRITVSIQEVTDESWQINNAAELDAYIEKLRHALKQKLDNGDTL
;
A
#
# COMPACT_ATOMS: atom_id res chain seq x y z
N ILE A 1 -27.82 31.41 0.30
CA ILE A 1 -27.85 30.00 0.77
C ILE A 1 -26.81 29.14 0.04
N LYS A 2 -26.70 29.19 -1.30
CA LYS A 2 -25.76 28.35 -2.08
C LYS A 2 -24.30 28.59 -1.69
N VAL A 3 -23.84 29.85 -1.74
CA VAL A 3 -22.44 30.23 -1.43
C VAL A 3 -22.03 29.79 -0.01
N PHE A 4 -22.97 29.95 0.94
CA PHE A 4 -22.73 29.57 2.32
C PHE A 4 -22.53 28.06 2.48
N ARG A 5 -23.36 27.26 1.80
CA ARG A 5 -23.21 25.77 1.78
C ARG A 5 -21.88 25.37 1.16
N GLU A 6 -21.55 25.92 0.00
CA GLU A 6 -20.30 25.60 -0.70
C GLU A 6 -19.05 25.98 0.11
N ALA A 7 -19.09 27.06 0.87
CA ALA A 7 -18.01 27.44 1.78
C ALA A 7 -17.94 26.48 3.01
N HIS A 8 -19.09 26.04 3.51
CA HIS A 8 -19.17 25.06 4.57
C HIS A 8 -18.56 23.71 4.11
N ASP A 9 -18.92 23.22 2.92
CA ASP A 9 -18.37 21.99 2.35
C ASP A 9 -16.84 22.06 2.20
N ALA A 10 -16.31 23.24 1.83
CA ALA A 10 -14.86 23.45 1.74
C ALA A 10 -14.18 23.44 3.13
N VAL A 11 -14.81 24.01 4.15
CA VAL A 11 -14.31 23.94 5.53
C VAL A 11 -14.39 22.51 6.08
N GLU A 12 -15.44 21.76 5.76
CA GLU A 12 -15.55 20.35 6.12
C GLU A 12 -14.46 19.51 5.44
N LEU A 13 -14.14 19.77 4.17
CA LEU A 13 -13.03 19.12 3.47
C LEU A 13 -11.70 19.38 4.20
N TYR A 14 -11.44 20.63 4.60
CA TYR A 14 -10.27 20.96 5.40
C TYR A 14 -10.26 20.21 6.73
N MET A 15 -11.36 20.22 7.47
CA MET A 15 -11.45 19.57 8.80
C MET A 15 -11.18 18.07 8.74
N ARG A 16 -11.68 17.38 7.70
CA ARG A 16 -11.41 15.95 7.49
C ARG A 16 -9.95 15.66 7.22
N ASN A 17 -9.25 16.58 6.57
CA ASN A 17 -7.85 16.41 6.16
C ASN A 17 -6.85 17.15 7.05
N GLN A 18 -7.30 17.78 8.13
CA GLN A 18 -6.50 18.68 8.95
C GLN A 18 -5.18 18.07 9.44
N SER A 19 -5.17 16.78 9.76
CA SER A 19 -3.97 16.04 10.20
C SER A 19 -2.91 15.88 9.12
N GLN A 20 -3.29 16.00 7.85
CA GLN A 20 -2.42 15.84 6.68
C GLN A 20 -2.00 17.19 6.07
N ILE A 21 -2.70 18.27 6.43
CA ILE A 21 -2.45 19.61 5.90
C ILE A 21 -1.43 20.32 6.79
N HIS A 22 -0.18 20.39 6.30
CA HIS A 22 0.91 21.13 6.94
C HIS A 22 1.19 22.48 6.24
N ASP A 23 0.44 22.77 5.18
CA ASP A 23 0.56 24.01 4.41
C ASP A 23 -0.22 25.14 5.11
N GLU A 24 0.49 26.17 5.56
CA GLU A 24 -0.11 27.31 6.27
C GLU A 24 -1.03 28.15 5.37
N ASP A 25 -0.79 28.21 4.07
CA ASP A 25 -1.64 28.98 3.14
C ASP A 25 -3.01 28.32 2.98
N VAL A 26 -3.06 26.98 2.90
CA VAL A 26 -4.32 26.22 2.88
C VAL A 26 -5.07 26.37 4.19
N LYS A 27 -4.37 26.28 5.31
CA LYS A 27 -4.94 26.45 6.66
C LYS A 27 -5.53 27.84 6.85
N ASN A 28 -4.77 28.89 6.53
CA ASN A 28 -5.21 30.27 6.67
C ASN A 28 -6.47 30.56 5.80
N ALA A 29 -6.53 30.03 4.57
CA ALA A 29 -7.67 30.16 3.71
C ALA A 29 -8.93 29.48 4.29
N ALA A 30 -8.80 28.28 4.85
CA ALA A 30 -9.87 27.55 5.52
C ALA A 30 -10.36 28.29 6.79
N GLU A 31 -9.43 28.78 7.61
CA GLU A 31 -9.75 29.54 8.82
C GLU A 31 -10.47 30.84 8.52
N ALA A 32 -10.08 31.57 7.45
CA ALA A 32 -10.75 32.77 7.01
C ALA A 32 -12.24 32.52 6.66
N MET A 33 -12.53 31.43 5.94
CA MET A 33 -13.92 31.02 5.66
C MET A 33 -14.65 30.61 6.95
N SER A 34 -14.02 29.78 7.79
CA SER A 34 -14.59 29.30 9.05
C SER A 34 -14.97 30.45 9.97
N LYS A 35 -14.16 31.51 10.02
CA LYS A 35 -14.44 32.71 10.81
C LYS A 35 -15.74 33.40 10.37
N ILE A 36 -15.97 33.54 9.05
CA ILE A 36 -17.19 34.15 8.52
C ILE A 36 -18.41 33.26 8.77
N LEU A 37 -18.26 31.93 8.58
CA LEU A 37 -19.36 30.99 8.78
C LEU A 37 -19.86 30.94 10.24
N ARG A 38 -19.02 31.31 11.20
CA ARG A 38 -19.35 31.34 12.63
C ARG A 38 -19.88 32.72 13.11
N MET A 39 -19.92 33.73 12.25
CA MET A 39 -20.45 35.02 12.64
C MET A 39 -21.97 34.97 12.83
N ALA A 40 -22.48 35.64 13.87
CA ALA A 40 -23.93 35.76 14.10
C ALA A 40 -24.64 36.53 12.96
N GLU A 41 -23.98 37.56 12.42
CA GLU A 41 -24.47 38.37 11.31
C GLU A 41 -23.44 38.46 10.18
N PRO A 42 -23.37 37.44 9.30
CA PRO A 42 -22.35 37.35 8.27
C PRO A 42 -22.68 38.17 7.01
N TYR A 43 -23.81 38.90 6.96
CA TYR A 43 -24.38 39.46 5.73
C TYR A 43 -23.40 40.31 4.92
N ASP A 44 -22.62 41.18 5.57
CA ASP A 44 -21.63 42.04 4.93
C ASP A 44 -20.41 41.28 4.39
N LYS A 45 -20.17 40.08 4.91
CA LYS A 45 -19.01 39.23 4.56
C LYS A 45 -19.34 38.09 3.60
N ILE A 46 -20.63 37.81 3.36
CA ILE A 46 -21.06 36.70 2.47
C ILE A 46 -20.46 36.85 1.06
N ARG A 47 -20.32 38.07 0.56
CA ARG A 47 -19.74 38.31 -0.77
C ARG A 47 -18.29 37.85 -0.89
N SER A 48 -17.53 37.89 0.20
CA SER A 48 -16.13 37.45 0.21
C SER A 48 -15.99 35.93 0.28
N LEU A 49 -17.01 35.16 0.69
CA LEU A 49 -16.95 33.72 0.80
C LEU A 49 -16.68 33.03 -0.53
N SER A 50 -17.21 33.51 -1.64
CA SER A 50 -16.92 32.94 -2.96
C SER A 50 -15.46 33.06 -3.34
N ALA A 51 -14.85 34.22 -3.07
CA ALA A 51 -13.42 34.44 -3.36
C ALA A 51 -12.52 33.63 -2.43
N LEU A 52 -12.84 33.59 -1.12
CA LEU A 52 -12.12 32.80 -0.14
C LEU A 52 -12.19 31.27 -0.44
N ARG A 53 -13.37 30.82 -0.87
CA ARG A 53 -13.54 29.43 -1.29
C ARG A 53 -12.71 29.11 -2.53
N ALA A 54 -12.71 29.97 -3.53
CA ALA A 54 -11.88 29.78 -4.72
C ALA A 54 -10.40 29.73 -4.35
N ASP A 55 -9.92 30.68 -3.56
CA ASP A 55 -8.54 30.72 -3.06
C ASP A 55 -8.16 29.43 -2.29
N PHE A 56 -9.04 28.96 -1.39
CA PHE A 56 -8.85 27.69 -0.69
C PHE A 56 -8.76 26.52 -1.65
N LEU A 57 -9.70 26.39 -2.59
CA LEU A 57 -9.73 25.25 -3.51
C LEU A 57 -8.51 25.23 -4.44
N ASP A 58 -8.05 26.39 -4.90
CA ASP A 58 -6.85 26.51 -5.73
C ASP A 58 -5.61 26.02 -4.95
N LYS A 59 -5.45 26.49 -3.72
CA LYS A 59 -4.35 26.10 -2.84
C LYS A 59 -4.42 24.60 -2.45
N TYR A 60 -5.61 24.14 -2.11
CA TYR A 60 -5.83 22.72 -1.75
C TYR A 60 -5.56 21.80 -2.94
N THR A 61 -5.97 22.20 -4.15
CA THR A 61 -5.70 21.43 -5.37
C THR A 61 -4.21 21.36 -5.66
N ALA A 62 -3.49 22.48 -5.53
CA ALA A 62 -2.04 22.53 -5.70
C ALA A 62 -1.31 21.62 -4.66
N LEU A 63 -1.78 21.64 -3.39
CA LEU A 63 -1.27 20.75 -2.36
C LEU A 63 -1.55 19.27 -2.70
N LEU A 64 -2.77 18.97 -3.16
CA LEU A 64 -3.16 17.62 -3.54
C LEU A 64 -2.32 17.08 -4.71
N GLU A 65 -2.04 17.89 -5.72
CA GLU A 65 -1.15 17.55 -6.83
C GLU A 65 0.28 17.29 -6.35
N LYS A 66 0.79 18.17 -5.48
CA LYS A 66 2.12 18.03 -4.88
C LYS A 66 2.26 16.72 -4.09
N GLU A 67 1.27 16.38 -3.27
CA GLU A 67 1.28 15.16 -2.45
C GLU A 67 0.98 13.90 -3.27
N SER A 68 0.26 14.01 -4.38
CA SER A 68 -0.04 12.88 -5.29
C SER A 68 1.20 12.36 -6.01
N ALA A 69 2.13 13.23 -6.39
CA ALA A 69 3.30 12.86 -7.17
C ALA A 69 4.21 11.82 -6.45
N PRO A 70 4.62 12.01 -5.18
CA PRO A 70 5.42 11.02 -4.46
C PRO A 70 4.64 9.72 -4.17
N VAL A 71 3.33 9.79 -3.95
CA VAL A 71 2.49 8.58 -3.77
C VAL A 71 2.44 7.78 -5.06
N LYS A 72 2.24 8.42 -6.20
CA LYS A 72 2.25 7.77 -7.51
C LYS A 72 3.59 7.08 -7.78
N ALA A 73 4.71 7.77 -7.57
CA ALA A 73 6.05 7.21 -7.75
C ALA A 73 6.28 5.98 -6.86
N TYR A 74 5.84 6.03 -5.60
CA TYR A 74 5.94 4.90 -4.68
C TYR A 74 5.09 3.70 -5.12
N VAL A 75 3.85 3.93 -5.55
CA VAL A 75 2.96 2.89 -6.08
C VAL A 75 3.57 2.24 -7.33
N GLU A 76 4.08 3.06 -8.26
CA GLU A 76 4.74 2.57 -9.48
C GLU A 76 5.99 1.73 -9.14
N ASP A 77 6.81 2.12 -8.15
CA ASP A 77 7.94 1.30 -7.68
C ASP A 77 7.48 -0.05 -7.13
N CYS A 78 6.41 -0.08 -6.33
CA CYS A 78 5.85 -1.32 -5.81
C CYS A 78 5.41 -2.27 -6.93
N TYR A 79 4.71 -1.79 -7.95
CA TYR A 79 4.31 -2.61 -9.10
C TYR A 79 5.49 -2.99 -10.00
N ASN A 80 6.48 -2.12 -10.16
CA ASN A 80 7.70 -2.46 -10.91
C ASN A 80 8.42 -3.66 -10.31
N ARG A 81 8.45 -3.79 -8.98
CA ARG A 81 9.01 -4.97 -8.30
C ARG A 81 8.19 -6.22 -8.57
N VAL A 82 6.86 -6.14 -8.62
CA VAL A 82 6.00 -7.26 -9.02
C VAL A 82 6.29 -7.67 -10.48
N PHE A 83 6.46 -6.71 -11.39
CA PHE A 83 6.81 -7.00 -12.78
C PHE A 83 8.21 -7.60 -12.93
N GLN A 84 9.17 -7.17 -12.10
CA GLN A 84 10.49 -7.79 -12.06
C GLN A 84 10.37 -9.27 -11.66
N GLU A 85 9.60 -9.59 -10.61
CA GLU A 85 9.34 -10.96 -10.21
C GLU A 85 8.66 -11.76 -11.32
N LEU A 86 7.62 -11.22 -11.95
CA LEU A 86 6.93 -11.85 -13.09
C LEU A 86 7.87 -12.16 -14.27
N ASN A 87 8.92 -11.36 -14.46
CA ASN A 87 9.89 -11.63 -15.53
C ASN A 87 10.83 -12.81 -15.21
N THR A 88 10.92 -13.25 -13.98
CA THR A 88 11.76 -14.37 -13.55
C THR A 88 11.02 -15.72 -13.55
N VAL A 89 9.69 -15.70 -13.61
CA VAL A 89 8.83 -16.87 -13.47
C VAL A 89 8.18 -17.30 -14.79
N ARG A 90 7.75 -18.57 -14.87
CA ARG A 90 7.12 -19.14 -16.07
C ARG A 90 5.66 -18.70 -16.23
N CYS A 91 4.98 -18.41 -15.13
CA CYS A 91 3.57 -18.02 -15.13
C CYS A 91 3.32 -16.54 -15.49
N LYS A 92 4.31 -15.85 -16.05
CA LYS A 92 4.24 -14.44 -16.41
C LYS A 92 2.93 -14.07 -17.11
N ASP A 93 2.59 -14.77 -18.17
CA ASP A 93 1.43 -14.45 -19.00
C ASP A 93 0.09 -14.64 -18.27
N HIS A 94 0.08 -15.54 -17.27
CA HIS A 94 -1.11 -15.78 -16.45
C HIS A 94 -1.48 -14.56 -15.57
N PHE A 95 -0.50 -13.85 -15.02
CA PHE A 95 -0.74 -12.75 -14.09
C PHE A 95 -0.55 -11.36 -14.69
N TRP A 96 0.17 -11.23 -15.81
CA TRP A 96 0.60 -9.95 -16.35
C TRP A 96 -0.56 -8.96 -16.53
N SER A 97 -1.62 -9.38 -17.20
CA SER A 97 -2.78 -8.54 -17.48
C SER A 97 -3.50 -8.07 -16.22
N SER A 98 -3.60 -8.93 -15.21
CA SER A 98 -4.24 -8.62 -13.94
C SER A 98 -3.43 -7.60 -13.12
N VAL A 99 -2.11 -7.77 -13.09
CA VAL A 99 -1.20 -6.81 -12.41
C VAL A 99 -1.22 -5.45 -13.10
N VAL A 100 -1.20 -5.43 -14.44
CA VAL A 100 -1.32 -4.18 -15.21
C VAL A 100 -2.64 -3.48 -14.92
N ALA A 101 -3.75 -4.21 -14.96
CA ALA A 101 -5.07 -3.63 -14.72
C ALA A 101 -5.19 -3.04 -13.31
N GLU A 102 -4.68 -3.73 -12.28
CA GLU A 102 -4.72 -3.22 -10.90
C GLU A 102 -3.80 -2.01 -10.71
N ARG A 103 -2.61 -2.01 -11.32
CA ARG A 103 -1.73 -0.84 -11.35
C ARG A 103 -2.42 0.38 -11.97
N ASP A 104 -2.98 0.21 -13.17
CA ASP A 104 -3.60 1.30 -13.92
C ASP A 104 -4.82 1.86 -13.18
N GLU A 105 -5.60 0.99 -12.55
CA GLU A 105 -6.71 1.41 -11.70
C GLU A 105 -6.22 2.20 -10.48
N THR A 106 -5.13 1.77 -9.85
CA THR A 106 -4.56 2.48 -8.69
C THR A 106 -4.00 3.83 -9.10
N VAL A 107 -3.29 3.92 -10.22
CA VAL A 107 -2.78 5.18 -10.78
C VAL A 107 -3.95 6.12 -11.13
N ARG A 108 -5.02 5.59 -11.72
CA ARG A 108 -6.23 6.36 -12.02
C ARG A 108 -6.90 6.91 -10.76
N LYS A 109 -6.95 6.13 -9.68
CA LYS A 109 -7.45 6.60 -8.37
C LYS A 109 -6.62 7.77 -7.85
N ILE A 110 -5.30 7.70 -7.92
CA ILE A 110 -4.41 8.80 -7.51
C ILE A 110 -4.68 10.06 -8.34
N GLN A 111 -4.83 9.93 -9.66
CA GLN A 111 -5.09 11.07 -10.55
C GLN A 111 -6.43 11.76 -10.31
N ASN A 112 -7.43 11.03 -9.82
CA ASN A 112 -8.78 11.53 -9.57
C ASN A 112 -9.08 11.76 -8.10
N VAL A 113 -8.08 11.65 -7.24
CA VAL A 113 -8.24 11.83 -5.79
C VAL A 113 -8.67 13.26 -5.48
N LYS A 114 -9.55 13.40 -4.49
CA LYS A 114 -10.06 14.69 -4.01
C LYS A 114 -9.84 14.91 -2.52
N ASP A 115 -9.34 13.89 -1.85
CA ASP A 115 -9.14 13.85 -0.41
C ASP A 115 -7.73 13.36 -0.09
N LEU A 116 -6.97 14.10 0.73
CA LEU A 116 -5.60 13.72 1.12
C LEU A 116 -5.56 12.40 1.89
N ASN A 117 -6.60 12.10 2.67
CA ASN A 117 -6.67 10.83 3.38
C ASN A 117 -6.73 9.63 2.43
N ASP A 118 -7.34 9.78 1.25
CA ASP A 118 -7.35 8.73 0.23
C ASP A 118 -5.93 8.45 -0.29
N LEU A 119 -5.09 9.49 -0.45
CA LEU A 119 -3.68 9.31 -0.81
C LEU A 119 -2.90 8.52 0.25
N VAL A 120 -3.15 8.83 1.53
CA VAL A 120 -2.53 8.11 2.66
C VAL A 120 -2.91 6.63 2.61
N LEU A 121 -4.20 6.32 2.39
CA LEU A 121 -4.69 4.95 2.28
C LEU A 121 -4.10 4.22 1.06
N ILE A 122 -4.04 4.87 -0.10
CA ILE A 122 -3.44 4.29 -1.31
C ILE A 122 -1.97 3.97 -1.05
N ARG A 123 -1.22 4.90 -0.46
CA ARG A 123 0.19 4.69 -0.11
C ARG A 123 0.38 3.54 0.87
N ALA A 124 -0.44 3.49 1.93
CA ALA A 124 -0.38 2.44 2.95
C ALA A 124 -0.65 1.05 2.35
N ASN A 125 -1.55 0.94 1.36
CA ASN A 125 -1.92 -0.31 0.72
C ASN A 125 -0.95 -0.76 -0.39
N ALA A 126 -0.05 0.09 -0.87
CA ALA A 126 0.83 -0.24 -2.00
C ALA A 126 1.81 -1.39 -1.67
N ASN A 127 2.46 -1.35 -0.51
CA ASN A 127 3.38 -2.41 -0.10
C ASN A 127 2.68 -3.75 0.23
N PRO A 128 1.59 -3.79 1.00
CA PRO A 128 0.76 -5.00 1.15
C PRO A 128 0.32 -5.60 -0.19
N THR A 129 -0.11 -4.77 -1.13
CA THR A 129 -0.50 -5.23 -2.48
C THR A 129 0.67 -5.87 -3.22
N LYS A 130 1.86 -5.25 -3.18
CA LYS A 130 3.08 -5.84 -3.75
C LYS A 130 3.37 -7.20 -3.15
N ILE A 131 3.36 -7.33 -1.82
CA ILE A 131 3.63 -8.58 -1.11
C ILE A 131 2.60 -9.65 -1.49
N ARG A 132 1.31 -9.29 -1.53
CA ARG A 132 0.24 -10.19 -1.96
C ARG A 132 0.50 -10.75 -3.37
N TRP A 133 0.87 -9.90 -4.32
CA TRP A 133 1.17 -10.35 -5.68
C TRP A 133 2.37 -11.27 -5.73
N ILE A 134 3.48 -10.93 -5.09
CA ILE A 134 4.69 -11.77 -5.06
C ILE A 134 4.35 -13.14 -4.47
N ASN A 135 3.66 -13.19 -3.32
CA ASN A 135 3.27 -14.46 -2.71
C ASN A 135 2.32 -15.28 -3.59
N THR A 136 1.40 -14.62 -4.33
CA THR A 136 0.48 -15.29 -5.25
C THR A 136 1.25 -15.93 -6.42
N ILE A 137 2.21 -15.21 -6.97
CA ILE A 137 3.08 -15.67 -8.07
C ILE A 137 3.91 -16.88 -7.60
N ASP A 138 4.57 -16.76 -6.45
CA ASP A 138 5.42 -17.82 -5.88
C ASP A 138 4.61 -19.09 -5.59
N GLN A 139 3.41 -18.95 -5.02
CA GLN A 139 2.52 -20.07 -4.74
C GLN A 139 2.07 -20.78 -6.02
N TYR A 140 1.75 -20.01 -7.05
CA TYR A 140 1.35 -20.58 -8.33
C TYR A 140 2.51 -21.31 -9.01
N GLU A 141 3.71 -20.73 -9.04
CA GLU A 141 4.90 -21.39 -9.59
C GLU A 141 5.23 -22.68 -8.83
N ALA A 142 5.16 -22.66 -7.50
CA ALA A 142 5.40 -23.86 -6.68
C ALA A 142 4.40 -24.98 -6.98
N ALA A 143 3.12 -24.64 -7.21
CA ALA A 143 2.06 -25.60 -7.52
C ALA A 143 2.17 -26.19 -8.94
N HIS A 144 2.80 -25.46 -9.88
CA HIS A 144 2.88 -25.87 -11.30
C HIS A 144 4.31 -26.22 -11.74
N GLN A 145 5.23 -26.46 -10.80
CA GLN A 145 6.55 -26.98 -11.14
C GLN A 145 6.42 -28.33 -11.82
N PRO A 146 7.06 -28.56 -13.00
CA PRO A 146 7.09 -29.88 -13.61
C PRO A 146 7.77 -30.85 -12.64
N VAL A 147 7.08 -31.92 -12.30
CA VAL A 147 7.68 -33.01 -11.58
C VAL A 147 8.84 -33.54 -12.44
N VAL A 148 10.07 -33.21 -12.08
CA VAL A 148 11.25 -33.80 -12.70
C VAL A 148 11.24 -35.29 -12.32
N GLN A 149 10.63 -36.10 -13.17
CA GLN A 149 10.82 -37.52 -13.14
C GLN A 149 12.29 -37.76 -13.54
N THR A 150 13.13 -37.94 -12.55
CA THR A 150 14.48 -38.47 -12.80
C THR A 150 14.29 -39.76 -13.57
N PRO A 151 14.84 -39.95 -14.80
CA PRO A 151 14.72 -41.19 -15.50
C PRO A 151 15.39 -42.26 -14.63
N ALA A 152 14.59 -43.18 -14.10
CA ALA A 152 15.13 -44.34 -13.42
C ALA A 152 16.03 -45.05 -14.44
N ALA A 153 17.34 -44.98 -14.24
CA ALA A 153 18.31 -45.84 -14.95
C ALA A 153 17.84 -47.26 -14.72
N LYS A 154 17.36 -47.92 -15.76
CA LYS A 154 17.04 -49.35 -15.74
C LYS A 154 18.34 -50.11 -15.55
N VAL A 155 18.63 -50.42 -14.31
CA VAL A 155 19.61 -51.50 -13.96
C VAL A 155 18.80 -52.80 -13.89
N PRO A 156 19.05 -53.76 -14.72
CA PRO A 156 18.36 -55.03 -14.66
C PRO A 156 18.87 -55.79 -13.40
N GLY A 157 17.99 -56.02 -12.43
CA GLY A 157 18.25 -57.01 -11.38
C GLY A 157 18.26 -56.54 -9.94
N SER A 158 17.58 -55.51 -9.54
CA SER A 158 17.43 -55.14 -8.12
C SER A 158 15.97 -55.04 -7.71
N ALA A 159 15.64 -55.64 -6.56
CA ALA A 159 14.32 -55.62 -5.93
C ALA A 159 13.78 -54.18 -5.73
N PRO A 160 12.45 -53.96 -5.59
CA PRO A 160 11.87 -52.67 -5.51
C PRO A 160 12.38 -51.90 -4.28
N ALA A 161 13.25 -50.91 -4.52
CA ALA A 161 13.66 -49.97 -3.48
C ALA A 161 12.47 -49.11 -3.08
N LYS A 162 12.17 -49.05 -1.77
CA LYS A 162 11.24 -48.13 -1.18
C LYS A 162 11.50 -46.70 -1.71
N ALA A 163 10.47 -46.09 -2.30
CA ALA A 163 10.54 -44.73 -2.73
C ALA A 163 10.94 -43.82 -1.56
N THR A 164 12.12 -43.21 -1.67
CA THR A 164 12.55 -42.16 -0.73
C THR A 164 11.61 -40.98 -0.93
N PRO A 165 11.00 -40.42 0.13
CA PRO A 165 10.16 -39.22 -0.01
C PRO A 165 10.97 -38.13 -0.65
N ALA A 166 10.43 -37.50 -1.71
CA ALA A 166 11.01 -36.32 -2.32
C ALA A 166 11.22 -35.26 -1.22
N ALA A 167 12.40 -34.64 -1.21
CA ALA A 167 12.68 -33.56 -0.27
C ALA A 167 11.60 -32.52 -0.37
N PRO A 168 11.08 -31.98 0.75
CA PRO A 168 10.03 -30.97 0.72
C PRO A 168 10.50 -29.76 -0.08
N VAL A 169 9.71 -29.38 -1.09
CA VAL A 169 9.96 -28.15 -1.89
C VAL A 169 9.83 -26.97 -0.92
N ARG A 170 10.93 -26.30 -0.66
CA ARG A 170 10.93 -25.10 0.19
C ARG A 170 10.15 -24.00 -0.50
N ARG A 171 9.16 -23.49 0.19
CA ARG A 171 8.29 -22.43 -0.29
C ARG A 171 8.94 -21.07 0.03
N ARG A 172 9.24 -20.28 -0.98
CA ARG A 172 9.65 -18.88 -0.78
C ARG A 172 8.41 -18.02 -0.52
N ILE A 173 8.38 -17.33 0.60
CA ILE A 173 7.32 -16.37 0.94
C ILE A 173 7.93 -15.03 1.30
N THR A 174 7.29 -13.95 0.83
CA THR A 174 7.62 -12.60 1.25
C THR A 174 6.63 -12.18 2.34
N VAL A 175 7.13 -11.82 3.51
CA VAL A 175 6.31 -11.43 4.67
C VAL A 175 6.55 -9.97 5.03
N SER A 176 5.49 -9.27 5.37
CA SER A 176 5.59 -7.96 6.00
C SER A 176 5.95 -8.11 7.48
N ILE A 177 6.78 -7.22 8.01
CA ILE A 177 7.07 -7.18 9.45
C ILE A 177 5.78 -7.02 10.26
N GLN A 178 4.81 -6.28 9.77
CA GLN A 178 3.50 -6.10 10.41
C GLN A 178 2.68 -7.38 10.48
N GLU A 179 2.81 -8.29 9.50
CA GLU A 179 2.15 -9.60 9.52
C GLU A 179 2.82 -10.59 10.48
N VAL A 180 4.07 -10.34 10.81
CA VAL A 180 4.87 -11.21 11.68
C VAL A 180 4.70 -10.84 13.16
N THR A 181 4.44 -9.57 13.44
CA THR A 181 4.41 -9.06 14.83
C THR A 181 3.02 -8.69 15.36
N ASP A 182 2.00 -8.58 14.51
CA ASP A 182 0.59 -8.24 14.84
C ASP A 182 0.39 -7.00 15.75
N GLU A 183 1.44 -6.28 16.09
CA GLU A 183 1.43 -5.15 17.02
C GLU A 183 2.11 -3.92 16.42
N SER A 184 1.53 -2.75 16.62
CA SER A 184 2.21 -1.48 16.42
C SER A 184 3.11 -1.19 17.61
N TRP A 185 4.42 -1.26 17.41
CA TRP A 185 5.38 -1.00 18.50
C TRP A 185 5.87 0.44 18.45
N GLN A 186 5.80 1.09 19.61
CA GLN A 186 6.59 2.29 19.87
C GLN A 186 7.84 1.87 20.64
N ILE A 187 9.01 2.06 20.03
CA ILE A 187 10.30 1.72 20.64
C ILE A 187 10.89 3.00 21.22
N ASN A 188 10.94 3.08 22.55
CA ASN A 188 11.40 4.25 23.27
C ASN A 188 12.79 4.06 23.91
N ASN A 189 13.27 2.82 24.01
CA ASN A 189 14.56 2.48 24.61
C ASN A 189 15.16 1.20 24.02
N ALA A 190 16.42 0.93 24.34
CA ALA A 190 17.18 -0.21 23.84
C ALA A 190 16.57 -1.56 24.26
N ALA A 191 16.03 -1.67 25.47
CA ALA A 191 15.43 -2.91 25.95
C ALA A 191 14.15 -3.27 25.17
N GLU A 192 13.34 -2.29 24.82
CA GLU A 192 12.15 -2.48 23.96
C GLU A 192 12.55 -2.88 22.54
N LEU A 193 13.65 -2.31 22.01
CA LEU A 193 14.21 -2.70 20.72
C LEU A 193 14.66 -4.17 20.73
N ASP A 194 15.38 -4.59 21.75
CA ASP A 194 15.85 -5.97 21.90
C ASP A 194 14.67 -6.94 22.00
N ALA A 195 13.65 -6.61 22.79
CA ALA A 195 12.43 -7.41 22.91
C ALA A 195 11.68 -7.54 21.58
N TYR A 196 11.61 -6.46 20.80
CA TYR A 196 11.01 -6.48 19.45
C TYR A 196 11.80 -7.36 18.49
N ILE A 197 13.13 -7.23 18.47
CA ILE A 197 14.01 -8.05 17.64
C ILE A 197 13.87 -9.54 17.97
N GLU A 198 13.80 -9.91 19.24
CA GLU A 198 13.63 -11.29 19.66
C GLU A 198 12.26 -11.86 19.23
N LYS A 199 11.17 -11.09 19.36
CA LYS A 199 9.85 -11.52 18.85
C LYS A 199 9.88 -11.73 17.34
N LEU A 200 10.44 -10.79 16.59
CA LEU A 200 10.57 -10.87 15.14
C LEU A 200 11.40 -12.11 14.74
N ARG A 201 12.53 -12.30 15.39
CA ARG A 201 13.41 -13.47 15.18
C ARG A 201 12.70 -14.78 15.42
N HIS A 202 11.94 -14.87 16.52
CA HIS A 202 11.18 -16.08 16.86
C HIS A 202 10.11 -16.39 15.80
N ALA A 203 9.35 -15.39 15.38
CA ALA A 203 8.31 -15.55 14.39
C ALA A 203 8.86 -15.93 12.99
N LEU A 204 9.97 -15.33 12.58
CA LEU A 204 10.65 -15.68 11.33
C LEU A 204 11.25 -17.10 11.40
N LYS A 205 11.82 -17.48 12.54
CA LYS A 205 12.34 -18.83 12.76
C LYS A 205 11.24 -19.88 12.68
N GLN A 206 10.07 -19.62 13.26
CA GLN A 206 8.93 -20.51 13.18
C GLN A 206 8.47 -20.75 11.73
N LYS A 207 8.50 -19.70 10.88
CA LYS A 207 8.19 -19.84 9.45
C LYS A 207 9.25 -20.67 8.71
N LEU A 208 10.53 -20.47 9.02
CA LEU A 208 11.62 -21.28 8.46
C LEU A 208 11.54 -22.76 8.88
N ASP A 209 11.20 -23.02 10.15
CA ASP A 209 11.04 -24.39 10.69
C ASP A 209 9.84 -25.10 10.03
N ASN A 210 8.82 -24.36 9.57
CA ASN A 210 7.71 -24.90 8.79
C ASN A 210 8.09 -25.23 7.33
N GLY A 211 9.34 -25.00 6.93
CA GLY A 211 9.86 -25.30 5.60
C GLY A 211 9.73 -24.16 4.59
N ASP A 212 9.33 -22.96 5.04
CA ASP A 212 9.31 -21.77 4.22
C ASP A 212 10.74 -21.24 3.99
N THR A 213 10.96 -20.56 2.87
CA THR A 213 12.17 -19.78 2.60
C THR A 213 11.76 -18.29 2.60
N LEU A 214 12.42 -17.49 3.41
CA LEU A 214 12.13 -16.06 3.56
C LEU A 214 12.99 -15.22 2.61
#